data_ceda04169c80c93d39cb8626dd055428
#
_entry.id   ceda04169c80c93d39cb8626dd055428
#
_cell.length_a   1.000
_cell.length_b   1.000
_cell.length_c   1.000
_cell.angle_alpha   90.00
_cell.angle_beta   90.00
_cell.angle_gamma   90.00
#
_symmetry.space_group_name_H-M   'P 1'
#
loop_
_entity.id
_entity.type
_entity.pdbx_description
1 polymer ?
#
loop_
_entity_poly.entity_id
_entity_poly.type
_entity_poly.pdbx_seq_one_letter_code
_entity_poly.pdbx_strand_id
1 'polypeptide(L)'
;MNDTGALGLSGRMARFFLHSRLTPLVGVVALLLGLFAVAVTPREEEPQIDVTMANVFVSFPGASADDVERLIAIPAEQVLSQIQGLDHVWSVSKPGQAMITVQYKVGVSRNDAVVRLHETILSHRDWLPPELDVGEPLVKPKGIDDVPIVAITLYAKDHATGASDLQRVAHAVEVELKRVPGTREVTTIGGPGREVRVELDPAKLAAHGLDVPAVRNMLRAANVALPAGDLVRGNATVRVDAGGFLASARDVRDLVVAVHGGQPVFLSDVANVVDGPPQPARYAWQVPGKAGGGDQAGVGVALPAVTLQVTKKAGENAVDVAARVERRLAELGDTVIPQGLGIKVTRDYGKTADDKAKLLISKLLFATLSVVALVFVALGRREAAIVGIAVILTLAATLFASWAWGFTLNRVSLFALIFSIGILVDDAIVVVENIHRHMALKPGVPLVQLIPGAVDEVGGPTILATLTVIAA
;
A
#
# COMPACT_ATOMS: atom_id res chain seq x y z
N MET A 1 44.39 -50.00 -18.92
CA MET A 1 44.92 -49.04 -17.94
C MET A 1 43.75 -48.55 -17.15
N ASN A 2 43.56 -49.00 -15.91
CA ASN A 2 42.54 -48.52 -14.99
C ASN A 2 43.05 -47.17 -14.46
N ASP A 3 42.59 -46.12 -15.06
CA ASP A 3 42.78 -44.77 -14.51
C ASP A 3 41.72 -44.54 -13.41
N THR A 4 42.01 -45.05 -12.21
CA THR A 4 41.29 -44.78 -10.99
C THR A 4 41.80 -43.45 -10.41
N GLY A 5 41.81 -42.38 -11.22
CA GLY A 5 41.96 -41.03 -10.71
C GLY A 5 40.92 -40.79 -9.63
N ALA A 6 41.36 -40.33 -8.46
CA ALA A 6 40.44 -40.02 -7.37
C ALA A 6 39.44 -38.98 -7.85
N LEU A 7 38.13 -39.34 -7.94
CA LEU A 7 37.08 -38.44 -8.34
C LEU A 7 37.07 -37.19 -7.44
N GLY A 8 36.99 -36.03 -8.06
CA GLY A 8 36.78 -34.77 -7.37
C GLY A 8 35.43 -34.69 -6.68
N LEU A 9 35.11 -33.53 -6.15
CA LEU A 9 33.87 -33.31 -5.39
C LEU A 9 32.63 -33.59 -6.24
N SER A 10 32.60 -33.09 -7.49
CA SER A 10 31.47 -33.21 -8.42
C SER A 10 31.19 -34.65 -8.80
N GLY A 11 32.24 -35.43 -9.14
CA GLY A 11 32.09 -36.83 -9.48
C GLY A 11 31.65 -37.70 -8.29
N ARG A 12 32.13 -37.39 -7.08
CA ARG A 12 31.66 -38.07 -5.85
C ARG A 12 30.20 -37.79 -5.55
N MET A 13 29.75 -36.54 -5.70
CA MET A 13 28.34 -36.17 -5.56
C MET A 13 27.49 -36.89 -6.60
N ALA A 14 27.87 -36.86 -7.87
CA ALA A 14 27.18 -37.57 -8.94
C ALA A 14 27.03 -39.06 -8.64
N ARG A 15 28.10 -39.72 -8.20
CA ARG A 15 28.10 -41.13 -7.82
C ARG A 15 27.15 -41.41 -6.66
N PHE A 16 27.12 -40.55 -5.62
CA PHE A 16 26.25 -40.71 -4.46
C PHE A 16 24.77 -40.67 -4.88
N PHE A 17 24.39 -39.63 -5.62
CA PHE A 17 23.00 -39.44 -6.05
C PHE A 17 22.54 -40.45 -7.12
N LEU A 18 23.45 -40.91 -7.97
CA LEU A 18 23.16 -41.92 -8.99
C LEU A 18 22.76 -43.28 -8.40
N HIS A 19 23.32 -43.65 -7.27
CA HIS A 19 23.03 -44.91 -6.59
C HIS A 19 22.00 -44.75 -5.45
N SER A 20 21.62 -43.55 -5.10
CA SER A 20 20.70 -43.29 -4.01
C SER A 20 19.23 -43.49 -4.45
N ARG A 21 18.49 -44.30 -3.70
CA ARG A 21 17.05 -44.45 -3.85
C ARG A 21 16.27 -43.20 -3.41
N LEU A 22 16.94 -42.29 -2.72
CA LEU A 22 16.33 -41.02 -2.26
C LEU A 22 16.26 -39.99 -3.37
N THR A 23 17.08 -40.08 -4.42
CA THR A 23 17.11 -39.08 -5.51
C THR A 23 15.75 -38.83 -6.16
N PRO A 24 15.00 -39.86 -6.62
CA PRO A 24 13.67 -39.63 -7.18
C PRO A 24 12.68 -39.11 -6.14
N LEU A 25 12.81 -39.53 -4.88
CA LEU A 25 11.95 -39.03 -3.80
C LEU A 25 12.16 -37.51 -3.56
N VAL A 26 13.42 -37.08 -3.48
CA VAL A 26 13.79 -35.66 -3.33
C VAL A 26 13.24 -34.84 -4.50
N GLY A 27 13.35 -35.37 -5.73
CA GLY A 27 12.77 -34.70 -6.91
C GLY A 27 11.24 -34.53 -6.82
N VAL A 28 10.53 -35.58 -6.43
CA VAL A 28 9.06 -35.50 -6.26
C VAL A 28 8.69 -34.54 -5.14
N VAL A 29 9.39 -34.58 -4.00
CA VAL A 29 9.16 -33.66 -2.87
C VAL A 29 9.42 -32.20 -3.30
N ALA A 30 10.52 -31.93 -4.01
CA ALA A 30 10.82 -30.58 -4.50
C ALA A 30 9.73 -30.07 -5.44
N LEU A 31 9.21 -30.93 -6.33
CA LEU A 31 8.12 -30.57 -7.23
C LEU A 31 6.83 -30.25 -6.45
N LEU A 32 6.44 -31.08 -5.49
CA LEU A 32 5.24 -30.87 -4.67
C LEU A 32 5.36 -29.61 -3.83
N LEU A 33 6.52 -29.34 -3.23
CA LEU A 33 6.79 -28.13 -2.47
C LEU A 33 6.74 -26.88 -3.37
N GLY A 34 7.25 -26.96 -4.59
CA GLY A 34 7.16 -25.87 -5.57
C GLY A 34 5.72 -25.59 -5.99
N LEU A 35 4.91 -26.63 -6.27
CA LEU A 35 3.50 -26.48 -6.57
C LEU A 35 2.73 -25.88 -5.40
N PHE A 36 3.02 -26.31 -4.18
CA PHE A 36 2.47 -25.71 -2.97
C PHE A 36 2.84 -24.22 -2.89
N ALA A 37 4.11 -23.86 -3.09
CA ALA A 37 4.55 -22.48 -3.04
C ALA A 37 3.84 -21.60 -4.07
N VAL A 38 3.66 -22.07 -5.31
CA VAL A 38 2.89 -21.33 -6.34
C VAL A 38 1.45 -21.04 -5.91
N ALA A 39 0.84 -21.98 -5.19
CA ALA A 39 -0.55 -21.84 -4.74
C ALA A 39 -0.71 -20.88 -3.54
N VAL A 40 0.29 -20.84 -2.63
CA VAL A 40 0.17 -20.15 -1.33
C VAL A 40 0.90 -18.80 -1.31
N THR A 41 1.92 -18.61 -2.17
CA THR A 41 2.69 -17.35 -2.16
C THR A 41 1.81 -16.16 -2.57
N PRO A 42 1.74 -15.10 -1.74
CA PRO A 42 0.97 -13.91 -2.06
C PRO A 42 1.44 -13.25 -3.37
N ARG A 43 0.50 -12.74 -4.14
CA ARG A 43 0.77 -12.02 -5.40
C ARG A 43 0.60 -10.54 -5.18
N GLU A 44 1.60 -9.77 -5.62
CA GLU A 44 1.63 -8.32 -5.51
C GLU A 44 2.16 -7.70 -6.79
N GLU A 45 1.84 -6.44 -7.04
CA GLU A 45 2.39 -5.74 -8.21
C GLU A 45 3.86 -5.36 -7.98
N GLU A 46 4.13 -4.75 -6.82
CA GLU A 46 5.45 -4.30 -6.39
C GLU A 46 5.98 -5.20 -5.27
N PRO A 47 7.31 -5.37 -5.15
CA PRO A 47 7.89 -6.09 -4.02
C PRO A 47 7.64 -5.34 -2.71
N GLN A 48 7.52 -6.08 -1.62
CA GLN A 48 7.51 -5.50 -0.28
C GLN A 48 8.90 -4.94 0.02
N ILE A 49 9.03 -3.62 -0.01
CA ILE A 49 10.25 -2.93 0.36
C ILE A 49 10.05 -2.42 1.78
N ASP A 50 10.89 -2.90 2.71
CA ASP A 50 10.83 -2.50 4.11
C ASP A 50 11.51 -1.14 4.32
N VAL A 51 10.87 -0.11 3.76
CA VAL A 51 11.25 1.29 3.95
C VAL A 51 10.17 1.98 4.76
N THR A 52 10.53 2.38 5.96
CA THR A 52 9.65 3.16 6.82
C THR A 52 9.83 4.64 6.53
N MET A 53 8.72 5.33 6.31
CA MET A 53 8.64 6.77 6.20
C MET A 53 7.64 7.32 7.22
N ALA A 54 7.75 8.59 7.57
CA ALA A 54 6.72 9.28 8.32
C ALA A 54 6.61 10.74 7.89
N ASN A 55 5.38 11.24 7.87
CA ASN A 55 5.12 12.67 7.71
C ASN A 55 4.82 13.29 9.08
N VAL A 56 5.50 14.36 9.40
CA VAL A 56 5.25 15.19 10.57
C VAL A 56 4.59 16.48 10.09
N PHE A 57 3.36 16.71 10.48
CA PHE A 57 2.61 17.92 10.16
C PHE A 57 2.64 18.86 11.34
N VAL A 58 3.00 20.12 11.09
CA VAL A 58 2.99 21.18 12.09
C VAL A 58 2.15 22.34 11.57
N SER A 59 1.09 22.67 12.29
CA SER A 59 0.19 23.79 11.96
C SER A 59 0.74 25.08 12.54
N PHE A 60 0.77 26.15 11.73
CA PHE A 60 1.17 27.49 12.16
C PHE A 60 0.23 28.52 11.51
N PRO A 61 -1.01 28.67 12.04
CA PRO A 61 -2.02 29.52 11.47
C PRO A 61 -1.58 30.97 11.32
N GLY A 62 -1.82 31.55 10.15
CA GLY A 62 -1.49 32.95 9.87
C GLY A 62 -0.04 33.22 9.43
N ALA A 63 0.86 32.24 9.53
CA ALA A 63 2.24 32.38 9.08
C ALA A 63 2.36 32.30 7.55
N SER A 64 3.27 33.06 6.96
CA SER A 64 3.66 32.92 5.56
C SER A 64 4.47 31.65 5.34
N ALA A 65 4.68 31.22 4.08
CA ALA A 65 5.52 30.06 3.78
C ALA A 65 6.97 30.27 4.22
N ASP A 66 7.49 31.50 4.13
CA ASP A 66 8.83 31.88 4.57
C ASP A 66 8.98 31.82 6.10
N ASP A 67 7.96 32.27 6.85
CA ASP A 67 7.94 32.12 8.30
C ASP A 67 7.88 30.66 8.73
N VAL A 68 7.05 29.86 8.07
CA VAL A 68 6.95 28.41 8.31
C VAL A 68 8.29 27.72 8.03
N GLU A 69 8.98 28.09 6.96
CA GLU A 69 10.29 27.54 6.63
C GLU A 69 11.31 27.86 7.73
N ARG A 70 11.45 29.14 8.06
CA ARG A 70 12.50 29.61 9.00
C ARG A 70 12.26 29.19 10.43
N LEU A 71 10.99 29.25 10.90
CA LEU A 71 10.67 29.04 12.30
C LEU A 71 10.29 27.59 12.63
N ILE A 72 9.89 26.80 11.64
CA ILE A 72 9.41 25.43 11.87
C ILE A 72 10.24 24.42 11.08
N ALA A 73 10.34 24.55 9.73
CA ALA A 73 10.91 23.49 8.91
C ALA A 73 12.41 23.33 9.13
N ILE A 74 13.18 24.42 9.11
CA ILE A 74 14.63 24.38 9.31
C ILE A 74 15.00 23.84 10.71
N PRO A 75 14.44 24.34 11.83
CA PRO A 75 14.71 23.75 13.15
C PRO A 75 14.29 22.28 13.25
N ALA A 76 13.13 21.90 12.67
CA ALA A 76 12.68 20.51 12.64
C ALA A 76 13.67 19.61 11.90
N GLU A 77 14.15 20.01 10.73
CA GLU A 77 15.13 19.25 9.95
C GLU A 77 16.44 19.05 10.75
N GLN A 78 16.91 20.08 11.44
CA GLN A 78 18.12 20.00 12.27
C GLN A 78 17.96 18.99 13.41
N VAL A 79 16.82 18.98 14.09
CA VAL A 79 16.53 18.05 15.18
C VAL A 79 16.32 16.63 14.65
N LEU A 80 15.49 16.47 13.62
CA LEU A 80 15.13 15.18 13.09
C LEU A 80 16.29 14.49 12.36
N SER A 81 17.21 15.25 11.77
CA SER A 81 18.39 14.67 11.11
C SER A 81 19.33 13.89 12.05
N GLN A 82 19.20 14.09 13.37
CA GLN A 82 20.00 13.37 14.38
C GLN A 82 19.47 11.97 14.68
N ILE A 83 18.30 11.58 14.16
CA ILE A 83 17.69 10.28 14.43
C ILE A 83 18.55 9.16 13.84
N GLN A 84 18.91 8.19 14.68
CA GLN A 84 19.68 7.03 14.24
C GLN A 84 18.91 6.17 13.24
N GLY A 85 19.56 5.83 12.13
CA GLY A 85 18.97 5.01 11.07
C GLY A 85 18.14 5.80 10.07
N LEU A 86 18.16 7.13 10.16
CA LEU A 86 17.59 8.00 9.17
C LEU A 86 18.40 7.94 7.87
N ASP A 87 17.73 8.04 6.74
CA ASP A 87 18.31 8.13 5.40
C ASP A 87 18.17 9.55 4.85
N HIS A 88 16.92 10.05 4.80
CA HIS A 88 16.63 11.38 4.26
C HIS A 88 15.56 12.11 5.08
N VAL A 89 15.66 13.44 5.09
CA VAL A 89 14.64 14.36 5.60
C VAL A 89 14.31 15.36 4.50
N TRP A 90 13.03 15.60 4.28
CA TRP A 90 12.55 16.65 3.37
C TRP A 90 11.47 17.47 4.07
N SER A 91 11.38 18.73 3.77
CA SER A 91 10.28 19.56 4.21
C SER A 91 9.55 20.24 3.06
N VAL A 92 8.29 20.55 3.30
CA VAL A 92 7.45 21.38 2.43
C VAL A 92 6.78 22.43 3.30
N SER A 93 7.16 23.69 3.11
CA SER A 93 6.57 24.83 3.79
C SER A 93 5.46 25.46 2.94
N LYS A 94 4.29 25.61 3.55
CA LYS A 94 3.12 26.26 2.95
C LYS A 94 2.59 27.32 3.91
N PRO A 95 1.85 28.34 3.44
CA PRO A 95 1.19 29.26 4.36
C PRO A 95 0.36 28.49 5.41
N GLY A 96 0.66 28.71 6.68
CA GLY A 96 -0.03 28.09 7.80
C GLY A 96 0.34 26.66 8.15
N GLN A 97 1.26 26.01 7.45
CA GLN A 97 1.60 24.60 7.71
C GLN A 97 2.97 24.19 7.20
N ALA A 98 3.72 23.42 8.01
CA ALA A 98 4.87 22.63 7.58
C ALA A 98 4.49 21.14 7.46
N MET A 99 5.08 20.45 6.47
CA MET A 99 5.09 19.01 6.38
C MET A 99 6.55 18.55 6.25
N ILE A 100 7.04 17.84 7.25
CA ILE A 100 8.37 17.27 7.26
C ILE A 100 8.23 15.77 7.01
N THR A 101 8.94 15.25 6.01
CA THR A 101 8.96 13.83 5.68
C THR A 101 10.31 13.25 6.09
N VAL A 102 10.29 12.22 6.91
CA VAL A 102 11.47 11.45 7.31
C VAL A 102 11.43 10.08 6.66
N GLN A 103 12.55 9.64 6.09
CA GLN A 103 12.75 8.32 5.52
C GLN A 103 13.87 7.60 6.25
N TYR A 104 13.62 6.37 6.65
CA TYR A 104 14.59 5.51 7.30
C TYR A 104 15.30 4.61 6.29
N LYS A 105 16.50 4.17 6.64
CA LYS A 105 17.24 3.17 5.87
C LYS A 105 16.47 1.87 5.78
N VAL A 106 16.66 1.15 4.68
CA VAL A 106 16.07 -0.18 4.48
C VAL A 106 16.46 -1.10 5.64
N GLY A 107 15.48 -1.83 6.18
CA GLY A 107 15.68 -2.76 7.29
C GLY A 107 15.49 -2.15 8.69
N VAL A 108 15.23 -0.85 8.81
CA VAL A 108 14.78 -0.26 10.08
C VAL A 108 13.30 -0.60 10.28
N SER A 109 12.98 -1.33 11.35
CA SER A 109 11.60 -1.73 11.61
C SER A 109 10.67 -0.51 11.78
N ARG A 110 9.43 -0.63 11.32
CA ARG A 110 8.44 0.45 11.44
C ARG A 110 8.24 0.89 12.89
N ASN A 111 8.22 -0.07 13.82
CA ASN A 111 8.01 0.25 15.23
C ASN A 111 9.19 1.05 15.81
N ASP A 112 10.42 0.63 15.55
CA ASP A 112 11.61 1.35 16.02
C ASP A 112 11.69 2.74 15.41
N ALA A 113 11.41 2.87 14.11
CA ALA A 113 11.39 4.14 13.41
C ALA A 113 10.39 5.14 14.03
N VAL A 114 9.17 4.68 14.30
CA VAL A 114 8.10 5.52 14.88
C VAL A 114 8.41 5.88 16.31
N VAL A 115 8.94 4.95 17.11
CA VAL A 115 9.33 5.22 18.52
C VAL A 115 10.45 6.26 18.55
N ARG A 116 11.52 6.09 17.77
CA ARG A 116 12.64 7.06 17.70
C ARG A 116 12.17 8.44 17.25
N LEU A 117 11.26 8.49 16.26
CA LEU A 117 10.71 9.77 15.80
C LEU A 117 9.93 10.48 16.90
N HIS A 118 9.02 9.77 17.59
CA HIS A 118 8.25 10.35 18.68
C HIS A 118 9.15 10.76 19.86
N GLU A 119 10.12 9.93 20.23
CA GLU A 119 11.10 10.25 21.27
C GLU A 119 11.86 11.52 20.95
N THR A 120 12.37 11.65 19.72
CA THR A 120 13.11 12.85 19.30
C THR A 120 12.21 14.09 19.33
N ILE A 121 10.99 14.02 18.81
CA ILE A 121 10.05 15.15 18.84
C ILE A 121 9.70 15.55 20.26
N LEU A 122 9.47 14.58 21.15
CA LEU A 122 9.08 14.86 22.54
C LEU A 122 10.22 15.37 23.39
N SER A 123 11.46 14.88 23.18
CA SER A 123 12.64 15.29 23.93
C SER A 123 13.19 16.64 23.51
N HIS A 124 12.88 17.10 22.31
CA HIS A 124 13.34 18.38 21.76
C HIS A 124 12.18 19.34 21.44
N ARG A 125 11.15 19.40 22.30
CA ARG A 125 9.98 20.28 22.05
C ARG A 125 10.33 21.75 21.96
N ASP A 126 11.51 22.13 22.42
CA ASP A 126 12.09 23.49 22.41
C ASP A 126 12.42 24.01 21.00
N TRP A 127 12.40 23.15 19.97
CA TRP A 127 12.50 23.61 18.57
C TRP A 127 11.24 24.31 18.08
N LEU A 128 10.10 24.12 18.75
CA LEU A 128 8.85 24.83 18.47
C LEU A 128 8.87 26.18 19.24
N PRO A 129 8.55 27.29 18.57
CA PRO A 129 8.45 28.58 19.25
C PRO A 129 7.29 28.61 20.25
N PRO A 130 7.51 28.66 21.56
CA PRO A 130 6.45 28.52 22.56
C PRO A 130 5.52 29.74 22.63
N GLU A 131 5.97 30.89 22.16
CA GLU A 131 5.23 32.15 22.20
C GLU A 131 4.30 32.35 20.98
N LEU A 132 4.45 31.49 19.96
CA LEU A 132 3.65 31.53 18.75
C LEU A 132 2.59 30.42 18.81
N ASP A 133 1.44 30.68 18.23
CA ASP A 133 0.30 29.71 18.19
C ASP A 133 0.62 28.54 17.22
N VAL A 134 1.71 27.84 17.48
CA VAL A 134 2.17 26.68 16.71
C VAL A 134 1.52 25.41 17.27
N GLY A 135 0.83 24.66 16.40
CA GLY A 135 0.21 23.40 16.78
C GLY A 135 1.23 22.31 17.10
N GLU A 136 0.81 21.33 17.92
CA GLU A 136 1.65 20.16 18.20
C GLU A 136 1.94 19.34 16.92
N PRO A 137 3.16 18.78 16.78
CA PRO A 137 3.51 17.95 15.64
C PRO A 137 2.66 16.69 15.57
N LEU A 138 1.97 16.51 14.46
CA LEU A 138 1.17 15.30 14.17
C LEU A 138 1.97 14.34 13.30
N VAL A 139 2.39 13.22 13.88
CA VAL A 139 3.16 12.18 13.19
C VAL A 139 2.21 11.19 12.50
N LYS A 140 2.38 11.02 11.19
CA LYS A 140 1.68 10.01 10.39
C LYS A 140 2.69 9.07 9.73
N PRO A 141 2.93 7.88 10.30
CA PRO A 141 3.79 6.89 9.68
C PRO A 141 3.24 6.43 8.34
N LYS A 142 4.15 6.17 7.38
CA LYS A 142 3.85 5.65 6.05
C LYS A 142 4.73 4.46 5.73
N GLY A 143 4.20 3.52 4.97
CA GLY A 143 4.90 2.36 4.44
C GLY A 143 4.30 1.90 3.13
N ILE A 144 4.84 0.85 2.56
CA ILE A 144 4.35 0.28 1.30
C ILE A 144 2.88 -0.18 1.39
N ASP A 145 2.47 -0.68 2.57
CA ASP A 145 1.10 -1.14 2.80
C ASP A 145 0.07 0.00 2.90
N ASP A 146 0.52 1.26 2.96
CA ASP A 146 -0.36 2.44 2.92
C ASP A 146 -0.75 2.82 1.49
N VAL A 147 -0.16 2.18 0.47
CA VAL A 147 -0.53 2.38 -0.93
C VAL A 147 -1.88 1.71 -1.20
N PRO A 148 -2.89 2.47 -1.69
CA PRO A 148 -4.18 1.89 -2.00
C PRO A 148 -4.09 0.84 -3.10
N ILE A 149 -4.63 -0.36 -2.84
CA ILE A 149 -4.70 -1.45 -3.82
C ILE A 149 -5.94 -1.35 -4.70
N VAL A 150 -7.02 -0.75 -4.19
CA VAL A 150 -8.26 -0.50 -4.96
C VAL A 150 -8.67 0.95 -4.76
N ALA A 151 -9.02 1.63 -5.86
CA ALA A 151 -9.66 2.93 -5.84
C ALA A 151 -11.01 2.84 -6.56
N ILE A 152 -12.06 3.24 -5.86
CA ILE A 152 -13.45 3.16 -6.31
C ILE A 152 -13.99 4.58 -6.38
N THR A 153 -14.41 5.03 -7.55
CA THR A 153 -14.99 6.35 -7.75
C THR A 153 -16.50 6.23 -7.86
N LEU A 154 -17.20 6.89 -6.95
CA LEU A 154 -18.63 7.16 -7.03
C LEU A 154 -18.82 8.51 -7.71
N TYR A 155 -19.69 8.58 -8.69
CA TYR A 155 -19.95 9.81 -9.45
C TYR A 155 -21.42 9.99 -9.71
N ALA A 156 -21.86 11.23 -9.82
CA ALA A 156 -23.23 11.56 -10.21
C ALA A 156 -23.43 11.25 -11.71
N LYS A 157 -24.49 10.55 -12.07
CA LYS A 157 -24.86 10.33 -13.47
C LYS A 157 -25.51 11.59 -14.07
N ASP A 158 -26.00 12.47 -13.22
CA ASP A 158 -26.61 13.76 -13.56
C ASP A 158 -25.94 14.88 -12.75
N HIS A 159 -26.25 16.13 -13.09
CA HIS A 159 -25.76 17.30 -12.35
C HIS A 159 -26.62 17.67 -11.14
N ALA A 160 -27.66 16.90 -10.83
CA ALA A 160 -28.57 17.17 -9.72
C ALA A 160 -27.98 16.72 -8.37
N THR A 161 -27.14 15.66 -8.39
CA THR A 161 -26.51 15.13 -7.18
C THR A 161 -25.21 15.87 -6.89
N GLY A 162 -25.16 16.56 -5.76
CA GLY A 162 -23.99 17.34 -5.34
C GLY A 162 -22.88 16.48 -4.73
N ALA A 163 -21.65 17.03 -4.66
CA ALA A 163 -20.50 16.36 -4.08
C ALA A 163 -20.68 16.00 -2.59
N SER A 164 -21.49 16.75 -1.84
CA SER A 164 -21.83 16.44 -0.44
C SER A 164 -22.73 15.22 -0.31
N ASP A 165 -23.67 15.02 -1.24
CA ASP A 165 -24.53 13.84 -1.25
C ASP A 165 -23.71 12.58 -1.60
N LEU A 166 -22.82 12.71 -2.58
CA LEU A 166 -21.86 11.67 -2.92
C LEU A 166 -21.00 11.26 -1.72
N GLN A 167 -20.54 12.23 -0.93
CA GLN A 167 -19.73 11.96 0.25
C GLN A 167 -20.51 11.16 1.31
N ARG A 168 -21.79 11.49 1.53
CA ARG A 168 -22.62 10.72 2.48
C ARG A 168 -22.77 9.26 2.07
N VAL A 169 -23.01 9.01 0.79
CA VAL A 169 -23.08 7.65 0.26
C VAL A 169 -21.71 6.97 0.35
N ALA A 170 -20.63 7.68 0.01
CA ALA A 170 -19.27 7.15 0.10
C ALA A 170 -18.91 6.74 1.53
N HIS A 171 -19.27 7.51 2.55
CA HIS A 171 -19.05 7.12 3.94
C HIS A 171 -19.85 5.87 4.35
N ALA A 172 -21.08 5.71 3.87
CA ALA A 172 -21.83 4.48 4.12
C ALA A 172 -21.14 3.25 3.47
N VAL A 173 -20.66 3.41 2.23
CA VAL A 173 -19.87 2.38 1.53
C VAL A 173 -18.55 2.11 2.23
N GLU A 174 -17.84 3.14 2.70
CA GLU A 174 -16.58 3.05 3.45
C GLU A 174 -16.71 2.14 4.68
N VAL A 175 -17.78 2.32 5.46
CA VAL A 175 -18.05 1.49 6.65
C VAL A 175 -18.20 0.02 6.28
N GLU A 176 -18.88 -0.27 5.19
CA GLU A 176 -19.09 -1.64 4.72
C GLU A 176 -17.81 -2.26 4.14
N LEU A 177 -17.01 -1.48 3.42
CA LEU A 177 -15.73 -1.95 2.88
C LEU A 177 -14.68 -2.19 3.98
N LYS A 178 -14.72 -1.45 5.08
CA LYS A 178 -13.86 -1.70 6.26
C LYS A 178 -14.09 -3.07 6.90
N ARG A 179 -15.26 -3.68 6.70
CA ARG A 179 -15.60 -5.02 7.21
C ARG A 179 -15.06 -6.15 6.34
N VAL A 180 -14.57 -5.86 5.14
CA VAL A 180 -14.01 -6.86 4.25
C VAL A 180 -12.71 -7.42 4.83
N PRO A 181 -12.57 -8.76 5.01
CA PRO A 181 -11.36 -9.34 5.54
C PRO A 181 -10.12 -8.99 4.71
N GLY A 182 -9.03 -8.62 5.39
CA GLY A 182 -7.77 -8.25 4.74
C GLY A 182 -7.65 -6.76 4.40
N THR A 183 -8.71 -5.96 4.48
CA THR A 183 -8.60 -4.50 4.38
C THR A 183 -7.99 -3.92 5.65
N ARG A 184 -7.14 -2.91 5.50
CA ARG A 184 -6.54 -2.17 6.62
C ARG A 184 -7.22 -0.84 6.82
N GLU A 185 -7.18 0.00 5.83
CA GLU A 185 -7.76 1.34 5.86
C GLU A 185 -8.63 1.56 4.61
N VAL A 186 -9.76 2.17 4.81
CA VAL A 186 -10.62 2.67 3.73
C VAL A 186 -10.84 4.14 4.00
N THR A 187 -10.48 4.98 3.04
CA THR A 187 -10.59 6.44 3.15
C THR A 187 -11.34 7.02 1.97
N THR A 188 -12.10 8.06 2.24
CA THR A 188 -12.85 8.81 1.22
C THR A 188 -12.09 10.07 0.84
N ILE A 189 -11.88 10.29 -0.46
CA ILE A 189 -11.24 11.47 -1.04
C ILE A 189 -12.25 12.23 -1.90
N GLY A 190 -12.29 13.55 -1.71
CA GLY A 190 -13.25 14.41 -2.37
C GLY A 190 -14.57 14.51 -1.60
N GLY A 191 -15.43 15.38 -2.07
CA GLY A 191 -16.67 15.76 -1.41
C GLY A 191 -16.44 16.65 -0.18
N PRO A 192 -17.19 17.73 -0.04
CA PRO A 192 -17.13 18.57 1.14
C PRO A 192 -17.93 17.94 2.28
N GLY A 193 -17.41 17.99 3.51
CA GLY A 193 -18.15 17.63 4.72
C GLY A 193 -19.43 18.48 4.92
N ARG A 194 -20.02 18.40 6.09
CA ARG A 194 -21.10 19.27 6.51
C ARG A 194 -20.60 20.20 7.61
N GLU A 195 -20.94 21.49 7.49
CA GLU A 195 -20.66 22.49 8.51
C GLU A 195 -21.88 23.42 8.70
N VAL A 196 -21.95 24.03 9.86
CA VAL A 196 -22.81 25.19 10.10
C VAL A 196 -21.92 26.42 10.01
N ARG A 197 -22.09 27.17 8.92
CA ARG A 197 -21.31 28.37 8.64
C ARG A 197 -22.06 29.61 9.16
N VAL A 198 -21.36 30.41 9.95
CA VAL A 198 -21.84 31.67 10.48
C VAL A 198 -21.18 32.81 9.72
N GLU A 199 -21.92 33.46 8.83
CA GLU A 199 -21.46 34.57 8.03
C GLU A 199 -21.85 35.87 8.74
N LEU A 200 -20.90 36.50 9.43
CA LEU A 200 -21.13 37.70 10.22
C LEU A 200 -21.33 38.92 9.30
N ASP A 201 -22.30 39.75 9.63
CA ASP A 201 -22.56 41.03 8.96
C ASP A 201 -21.92 42.18 9.77
N PRO A 202 -20.86 42.82 9.23
CA PRO A 202 -20.13 43.87 9.96
C PRO A 202 -21.02 45.08 10.33
N ALA A 203 -22.01 45.45 9.48
CA ALA A 203 -22.89 46.60 9.75
C ALA A 203 -23.86 46.29 10.90
N LYS A 204 -24.40 45.07 10.91
CA LYS A 204 -25.27 44.59 11.98
C LYS A 204 -24.52 44.43 13.31
N LEU A 205 -23.30 43.89 13.27
CA LEU A 205 -22.43 43.80 14.46
C LEU A 205 -22.20 45.19 15.06
N ALA A 206 -21.81 46.16 14.25
CA ALA A 206 -21.59 47.54 14.69
C ALA A 206 -22.85 48.18 15.28
N ALA A 207 -24.02 47.96 14.67
CA ALA A 207 -25.30 48.45 15.15
C ALA A 207 -25.69 47.93 16.56
N HIS A 208 -25.26 46.73 16.89
CA HIS A 208 -25.48 46.10 18.21
C HIS A 208 -24.29 46.24 19.15
N GLY A 209 -23.21 46.95 18.77
CA GLY A 209 -22.04 47.18 19.59
C GLY A 209 -21.22 45.88 19.83
N LEU A 210 -21.29 44.94 18.89
CA LEU A 210 -20.61 43.64 18.96
C LEU A 210 -19.35 43.62 18.06
N ASP A 211 -18.34 42.89 18.49
CA ASP A 211 -17.17 42.56 17.70
C ASP A 211 -17.06 41.06 17.40
N VAL A 212 -16.26 40.71 16.43
CA VAL A 212 -16.04 39.32 16.01
C VAL A 212 -15.49 38.44 17.15
N PRO A 213 -14.49 38.88 17.97
CA PRO A 213 -14.03 38.13 19.14
C PRO A 213 -15.14 37.83 20.15
N ALA A 214 -16.04 38.78 20.43
CA ALA A 214 -17.15 38.56 21.36
C ALA A 214 -18.07 37.46 20.86
N VAL A 215 -18.51 37.52 19.60
CA VAL A 215 -19.36 36.48 19.00
C VAL A 215 -18.67 35.11 19.01
N ARG A 216 -17.39 35.04 18.65
CA ARG A 216 -16.61 33.80 18.70
C ARG A 216 -16.56 33.21 20.12
N ASN A 217 -16.33 34.03 21.12
CA ASN A 217 -16.24 33.59 22.52
C ASN A 217 -17.62 33.11 23.01
N MET A 218 -18.70 33.76 22.64
CA MET A 218 -20.07 33.34 22.96
C MET A 218 -20.41 31.98 22.32
N LEU A 219 -20.07 31.79 21.05
CA LEU A 219 -20.25 30.49 20.36
C LEU A 219 -19.46 29.38 21.05
N ARG A 220 -18.21 29.63 21.46
CA ARG A 220 -17.39 28.68 22.22
C ARG A 220 -18.01 28.36 23.58
N ALA A 221 -18.47 29.35 24.30
CA ALA A 221 -19.08 29.17 25.62
C ALA A 221 -20.44 28.45 25.55
N ALA A 222 -21.19 28.65 24.49
CA ALA A 222 -22.49 28.00 24.29
C ALA A 222 -22.37 26.55 23.78
N ASN A 223 -21.24 26.17 23.20
CA ASN A 223 -21.02 24.82 22.67
C ASN A 223 -20.18 23.96 23.63
N VAL A 224 -20.62 23.88 24.88
CA VAL A 224 -19.95 23.14 25.96
C VAL A 224 -20.97 22.42 26.82
N ALA A 225 -20.71 21.16 27.11
CA ALA A 225 -21.43 20.37 28.12
C ALA A 225 -20.49 20.09 29.31
N LEU A 226 -20.85 20.56 30.46
CA LEU A 226 -20.08 20.40 31.70
C LEU A 226 -20.81 19.48 32.66
N PRO A 227 -20.18 18.42 33.19
CA PRO A 227 -20.80 17.61 34.25
C PRO A 227 -21.00 18.47 35.49
N ALA A 228 -22.25 18.64 35.91
CA ALA A 228 -22.63 19.43 37.08
C ALA A 228 -22.76 18.56 38.38
N GLY A 229 -22.54 17.26 38.24
CA GLY A 229 -22.63 16.31 39.37
C GLY A 229 -23.72 15.27 39.18
N ASP A 230 -23.94 14.50 40.25
CA ASP A 230 -24.92 13.41 40.25
C ASP A 230 -26.00 13.68 41.29
N LEU A 231 -27.26 13.48 40.89
CA LEU A 231 -28.41 13.50 41.80
C LEU A 231 -28.80 12.07 42.15
N VAL A 232 -28.66 11.70 43.43
CA VAL A 232 -29.09 10.39 43.92
C VAL A 232 -30.53 10.47 44.45
N ARG A 233 -31.46 9.78 43.82
CA ARG A 233 -32.86 9.72 44.22
C ARG A 233 -33.45 8.33 43.96
N GLY A 234 -34.13 7.74 44.95
CA GLY A 234 -34.84 6.46 44.76
C GLY A 234 -33.91 5.29 44.35
N ASN A 235 -32.72 5.20 44.94
CA ASN A 235 -31.68 4.21 44.60
C ASN A 235 -31.20 4.24 43.13
N ALA A 236 -31.38 5.36 42.47
CA ALA A 236 -30.86 5.65 41.10
C ALA A 236 -29.99 6.89 41.13
N THR A 237 -28.89 6.85 40.41
CA THR A 237 -28.03 8.00 40.18
C THR A 237 -28.37 8.62 38.84
N VAL A 238 -28.77 9.91 38.85
CA VAL A 238 -29.03 10.70 37.65
C VAL A 238 -27.91 11.69 37.47
N ARG A 239 -27.15 11.54 36.41
CA ARG A 239 -26.11 12.49 36.06
C ARG A 239 -26.78 13.82 35.62
N VAL A 240 -26.25 14.91 36.12
CA VAL A 240 -26.68 16.27 35.71
C VAL A 240 -25.57 16.92 34.94
N ASP A 241 -25.89 17.31 33.73
CA ASP A 241 -24.97 18.07 32.87
C ASP A 241 -25.50 19.50 32.73
N ALA A 242 -24.62 20.49 32.84
CA ALA A 242 -24.93 21.90 32.58
C ALA A 242 -24.51 22.28 31.17
N GLY A 243 -25.37 22.93 30.42
CA GLY A 243 -25.16 23.28 29.02
C GLY A 243 -25.45 22.10 28.08
N GLY A 244 -24.96 22.19 26.84
CA GLY A 244 -25.12 21.18 25.82
C GLY A 244 -24.35 21.59 24.54
N PHE A 245 -24.08 20.63 23.69
CA PHE A 245 -23.51 20.94 22.38
C PHE A 245 -24.60 21.43 21.43
N LEU A 246 -24.25 22.40 20.58
CA LEU A 246 -25.15 22.89 19.52
C LEU A 246 -25.35 21.75 18.50
N ALA A 247 -26.58 21.25 18.41
CA ALA A 247 -26.88 20.04 17.62
C ALA A 247 -27.40 20.39 16.19
N SER A 248 -27.85 21.60 15.98
CA SER A 248 -28.45 22.04 14.72
C SER A 248 -28.12 23.51 14.36
N ALA A 249 -28.29 23.84 13.09
CA ALA A 249 -28.20 25.24 12.64
C ALA A 249 -29.28 26.14 13.28
N ARG A 250 -30.38 25.55 13.76
CA ARG A 250 -31.40 26.29 14.50
C ARG A 250 -30.85 26.73 15.86
N ASP A 251 -30.20 25.81 16.60
CA ASP A 251 -29.59 26.12 17.90
C ASP A 251 -28.58 27.25 17.78
N VAL A 252 -27.81 27.22 16.66
CA VAL A 252 -26.83 28.27 16.36
C VAL A 252 -27.51 29.61 16.04
N ARG A 253 -28.63 29.64 15.27
CA ARG A 253 -29.38 30.87 14.96
C ARG A 253 -30.01 31.50 16.19
N ASP A 254 -30.56 30.65 17.05
CA ASP A 254 -31.31 31.03 18.23
C ASP A 254 -30.41 31.38 19.43
N LEU A 255 -29.07 31.29 19.25
CA LEU A 255 -28.11 31.65 20.28
C LEU A 255 -28.15 33.13 20.60
N VAL A 256 -28.33 33.46 21.88
CA VAL A 256 -28.24 34.86 22.36
C VAL A 256 -26.78 35.27 22.45
N VAL A 257 -26.36 36.25 21.66
CA VAL A 257 -24.97 36.74 21.59
C VAL A 257 -24.76 38.03 22.36
N ALA A 258 -25.83 38.76 22.69
CA ALA A 258 -25.82 39.95 23.52
C ALA A 258 -27.19 40.26 24.11
N VAL A 259 -27.24 41.25 25.00
CA VAL A 259 -28.47 41.88 25.47
C VAL A 259 -28.32 43.37 25.26
N HIS A 260 -29.20 43.98 24.43
CA HIS A 260 -29.20 45.42 24.15
C HIS A 260 -30.52 46.04 24.59
N GLY A 261 -30.47 47.04 25.46
CA GLY A 261 -31.69 47.68 25.97
C GLY A 261 -32.65 46.73 26.71
N GLY A 262 -32.16 45.68 27.32
CA GLY A 262 -32.96 44.63 27.99
C GLY A 262 -33.55 43.58 27.05
N GLN A 263 -33.30 43.67 25.74
CA GLN A 263 -33.76 42.71 24.74
C GLN A 263 -32.62 41.78 24.31
N PRO A 264 -32.85 40.46 24.16
CA PRO A 264 -31.83 39.53 23.64
C PRO A 264 -31.55 39.82 22.17
N VAL A 265 -30.28 39.81 21.79
CA VAL A 265 -29.79 39.82 20.40
C VAL A 265 -29.41 38.41 20.04
N PHE A 266 -30.08 37.85 19.07
CA PHE A 266 -29.81 36.51 18.57
C PHE A 266 -28.71 36.56 17.53
N LEU A 267 -28.02 35.44 17.35
CA LEU A 267 -26.98 35.32 16.33
C LEU A 267 -27.56 35.57 14.91
N SER A 268 -28.80 35.14 14.67
CA SER A 268 -29.55 35.44 13.43
C SER A 268 -29.74 36.91 13.12
N ASP A 269 -29.70 37.80 14.14
CA ASP A 269 -29.84 39.24 13.95
C ASP A 269 -28.57 39.88 13.38
N VAL A 270 -27.40 39.27 13.64
CA VAL A 270 -26.08 39.82 13.30
C VAL A 270 -25.30 38.93 12.30
N ALA A 271 -25.84 37.76 11.93
CA ALA A 271 -25.23 36.84 11.02
C ALA A 271 -26.22 36.06 10.16
N ASN A 272 -25.76 35.59 9.01
CA ASN A 272 -26.43 34.56 8.23
C ASN A 272 -25.90 33.20 8.62
N VAL A 273 -26.76 32.28 9.06
CA VAL A 273 -26.39 30.93 9.47
C VAL A 273 -26.80 29.93 8.40
N VAL A 274 -25.83 29.35 7.72
CA VAL A 274 -26.00 28.41 6.61
C VAL A 274 -25.59 27.02 7.05
N ASP A 275 -26.49 26.05 6.96
CA ASP A 275 -26.23 24.64 7.15
C ASP A 275 -25.98 24.00 5.78
N GLY A 276 -24.79 23.54 5.55
CA GLY A 276 -24.44 22.98 4.23
C GLY A 276 -22.98 22.57 4.12
N PRO A 277 -22.53 22.28 2.91
CA PRO A 277 -21.14 21.98 2.69
C PRO A 277 -20.27 23.24 2.84
N PRO A 278 -19.03 23.09 3.37
CA PRO A 278 -18.02 24.14 3.29
C PRO A 278 -17.69 24.48 1.83
N GLN A 279 -17.02 25.60 1.63
CA GLN A 279 -16.40 25.85 0.32
C GLN A 279 -15.40 24.73 0.04
N PRO A 280 -15.51 24.02 -1.12
CA PRO A 280 -14.65 22.88 -1.37
C PRO A 280 -13.20 23.33 -1.52
N ALA A 281 -12.32 22.79 -0.66
CA ALA A 281 -10.88 22.95 -0.78
C ALA A 281 -10.26 21.93 -1.75
N ARG A 282 -11.00 20.84 -2.05
CA ARG A 282 -10.61 19.78 -2.95
C ARG A 282 -11.79 19.38 -3.82
N TYR A 283 -11.52 19.22 -5.10
CA TYR A 283 -12.51 18.78 -6.08
C TYR A 283 -12.09 17.44 -6.65
N ALA A 284 -13.06 16.54 -6.84
CA ALA A 284 -12.88 15.30 -7.58
C ALA A 284 -13.96 15.22 -8.67
N TRP A 285 -13.55 14.87 -9.88
CA TRP A 285 -14.45 14.70 -11.01
C TRP A 285 -14.18 13.39 -11.71
N GLN A 286 -15.24 12.78 -12.20
CA GLN A 286 -15.17 11.70 -13.15
C GLN A 286 -15.40 12.27 -14.55
N VAL A 287 -14.44 12.08 -15.44
CA VAL A 287 -14.57 12.47 -16.86
C VAL A 287 -14.54 11.19 -17.71
N PRO A 288 -15.67 10.80 -18.30
CA PRO A 288 -15.69 9.63 -19.19
C PRO A 288 -14.85 9.88 -20.44
N GLY A 289 -13.93 8.96 -20.73
CA GLY A 289 -13.12 8.97 -21.96
C GLY A 289 -13.70 8.05 -23.03
N LYS A 290 -13.27 8.24 -24.29
CA LYS A 290 -13.72 7.41 -25.43
C LYS A 290 -13.49 5.92 -25.25
N ALA A 291 -12.37 5.53 -24.62
CA ALA A 291 -12.02 4.13 -24.36
C ALA A 291 -12.82 3.50 -23.21
N GLY A 292 -13.50 4.31 -22.38
CA GLY A 292 -14.26 3.83 -21.20
C GLY A 292 -15.67 3.37 -21.48
N GLY A 293 -16.09 3.28 -22.75
CA GLY A 293 -17.44 2.81 -23.12
C GLY A 293 -18.58 3.76 -22.76
N GLY A 294 -18.26 5.04 -22.46
CA GLY A 294 -19.29 6.05 -22.26
C GLY A 294 -20.05 6.35 -23.56
N ASP A 295 -21.36 6.52 -23.47
CA ASP A 295 -22.14 7.05 -24.59
C ASP A 295 -21.48 8.32 -25.11
N GLN A 296 -21.43 8.49 -26.43
CA GLN A 296 -20.75 9.62 -27.08
C GLN A 296 -21.20 10.98 -26.56
N ALA A 297 -22.42 11.07 -26.02
CA ALA A 297 -22.99 12.29 -25.42
C ALA A 297 -22.36 12.70 -24.09
N GLY A 298 -21.69 11.78 -23.35
CA GLY A 298 -21.07 12.06 -22.06
C GLY A 298 -19.54 12.17 -22.08
N VAL A 299 -18.90 11.96 -23.23
CA VAL A 299 -17.43 12.02 -23.35
C VAL A 299 -16.95 13.45 -23.11
N GLY A 300 -16.01 13.61 -22.15
CA GLY A 300 -15.42 14.92 -21.82
C GLY A 300 -16.21 15.77 -20.83
N VAL A 301 -17.40 15.35 -20.41
CA VAL A 301 -18.20 16.07 -19.40
C VAL A 301 -17.68 15.71 -18.00
N ALA A 302 -17.29 16.70 -17.21
CA ALA A 302 -16.85 16.51 -15.84
C ALA A 302 -18.07 16.34 -14.91
N LEU A 303 -18.18 15.18 -14.28
CA LEU A 303 -19.22 14.84 -13.31
C LEU A 303 -18.68 14.92 -11.89
N PRO A 304 -19.42 15.47 -10.91
CA PRO A 304 -19.01 15.43 -9.51
C PRO A 304 -18.72 14.00 -9.06
N ALA A 305 -17.61 13.80 -8.35
CA ALA A 305 -17.19 12.49 -7.94
C ALA A 305 -16.57 12.48 -6.54
N VAL A 306 -16.52 11.30 -5.93
CA VAL A 306 -15.83 10.99 -4.68
C VAL A 306 -15.13 9.66 -4.84
N THR A 307 -13.88 9.55 -4.38
CA THR A 307 -13.10 8.32 -4.53
C THR A 307 -12.82 7.70 -3.18
N LEU A 308 -13.18 6.41 -3.03
CA LEU A 308 -12.79 5.59 -1.90
C LEU A 308 -11.46 4.88 -2.24
N GLN A 309 -10.52 4.96 -1.32
CA GLN A 309 -9.24 4.25 -1.40
C GLN A 309 -9.21 3.14 -0.37
N VAL A 310 -8.85 1.94 -0.81
CA VAL A 310 -8.76 0.75 0.03
C VAL A 310 -7.32 0.28 0.08
N THR A 311 -6.75 0.18 1.29
CA THR A 311 -5.43 -0.41 1.54
C THR A 311 -5.58 -1.81 2.13
N LYS A 312 -4.55 -2.65 1.98
CA LYS A 312 -4.54 -4.01 2.55
C LYS A 312 -3.71 -4.08 3.84
N LYS A 313 -3.94 -5.11 4.65
CA LYS A 313 -3.05 -5.46 5.77
C LYS A 313 -1.74 -6.04 5.24
N ALA A 314 -0.66 -5.84 6.00
CA ALA A 314 0.63 -6.47 5.71
C ALA A 314 0.50 -7.99 5.62
N GLY A 315 1.16 -8.61 4.64
CA GLY A 315 1.13 -10.05 4.41
C GLY A 315 -0.13 -10.59 3.70
N GLU A 316 -1.19 -9.79 3.52
CA GLU A 316 -2.37 -10.21 2.77
C GLU A 316 -2.12 -10.20 1.25
N ASN A 317 -2.74 -11.12 0.54
CA ASN A 317 -2.67 -11.18 -0.93
C ASN A 317 -3.51 -10.07 -1.56
N ALA A 318 -2.89 -9.17 -2.31
CA ALA A 318 -3.58 -8.05 -2.95
C ALA A 318 -4.68 -8.49 -3.93
N VAL A 319 -4.46 -9.60 -4.65
CA VAL A 319 -5.45 -10.16 -5.60
C VAL A 319 -6.73 -10.58 -4.87
N ASP A 320 -6.58 -11.30 -3.75
CA ASP A 320 -7.72 -11.83 -3.00
C ASP A 320 -8.48 -10.73 -2.27
N VAL A 321 -7.77 -9.74 -1.71
CA VAL A 321 -8.39 -8.60 -1.03
C VAL A 321 -9.16 -7.74 -2.04
N ALA A 322 -8.56 -7.42 -3.19
CA ALA A 322 -9.23 -6.67 -4.25
C ALA A 322 -10.50 -7.37 -4.73
N ALA A 323 -10.43 -8.68 -5.01
CA ALA A 323 -11.59 -9.45 -5.43
C ALA A 323 -12.71 -9.50 -4.37
N ARG A 324 -12.37 -9.56 -3.08
CA ARG A 324 -13.35 -9.47 -1.97
C ARG A 324 -14.01 -8.09 -1.91
N VAL A 325 -13.20 -7.03 -2.08
CA VAL A 325 -13.69 -5.64 -2.09
C VAL A 325 -14.64 -5.40 -3.26
N GLU A 326 -14.29 -5.86 -4.47
CA GLU A 326 -15.14 -5.71 -5.65
C GLU A 326 -16.46 -6.48 -5.52
N ARG A 327 -16.41 -7.69 -4.98
CA ARG A 327 -17.62 -8.48 -4.70
C ARG A 327 -18.53 -7.75 -3.71
N ARG A 328 -17.96 -7.24 -2.61
CA ARG A 328 -18.72 -6.46 -1.63
C ARG A 328 -19.31 -5.19 -2.25
N LEU A 329 -18.55 -4.50 -3.09
CA LEU A 329 -19.01 -3.32 -3.81
C LEU A 329 -20.21 -3.63 -4.71
N ALA A 330 -20.20 -4.75 -5.42
CA ALA A 330 -21.33 -5.20 -6.25
C ALA A 330 -22.59 -5.41 -5.40
N GLU A 331 -22.48 -6.07 -4.24
CA GLU A 331 -23.61 -6.25 -3.30
C GLU A 331 -24.17 -4.91 -2.79
N LEU A 332 -23.29 -3.93 -2.56
CA LEU A 332 -23.69 -2.59 -2.10
C LEU A 332 -24.34 -1.76 -3.21
N GLY A 333 -24.03 -2.04 -4.47
CA GLY A 333 -24.64 -1.40 -5.63
C GLY A 333 -26.16 -1.59 -5.68
N ASP A 334 -26.65 -2.73 -5.17
CA ASP A 334 -28.06 -3.06 -5.16
C ASP A 334 -28.81 -2.61 -3.88
N THR A 335 -28.07 -2.25 -2.82
CA THR A 335 -28.66 -2.02 -1.47
C THR A 335 -28.40 -0.65 -0.88
N VAL A 336 -27.18 -0.13 -1.00
CA VAL A 336 -26.73 1.11 -0.33
C VAL A 336 -26.54 2.25 -1.32
N ILE A 337 -26.14 1.96 -2.54
CA ILE A 337 -25.82 2.98 -3.54
C ILE A 337 -27.05 3.31 -4.38
N PRO A 338 -27.55 4.57 -4.36
CA PRO A 338 -28.69 4.98 -5.17
C PRO A 338 -28.48 4.78 -6.68
N GLN A 339 -29.53 4.45 -7.43
CA GLN A 339 -29.46 4.19 -8.88
C GLN A 339 -28.99 5.39 -9.72
N GLY A 340 -29.15 6.63 -9.20
CA GLY A 340 -28.65 7.86 -9.82
C GLY A 340 -27.14 8.02 -9.79
N LEU A 341 -26.42 7.16 -9.05
CA LEU A 341 -24.96 7.19 -8.96
C LEU A 341 -24.32 6.15 -9.86
N GLY A 342 -23.17 6.51 -10.42
CA GLY A 342 -22.28 5.59 -11.11
C GLY A 342 -21.16 5.12 -10.21
N ILE A 343 -20.70 3.90 -10.45
CA ILE A 343 -19.58 3.28 -9.75
C ILE A 343 -18.52 2.95 -10.79
N LYS A 344 -17.28 3.31 -10.53
CA LYS A 344 -16.13 2.95 -11.37
C LYS A 344 -14.95 2.53 -10.49
N VAL A 345 -14.45 1.34 -10.69
CA VAL A 345 -13.14 0.96 -10.17
C VAL A 345 -12.11 1.63 -11.07
N THR A 346 -11.41 2.64 -10.54
CA THR A 346 -10.43 3.44 -11.27
C THR A 346 -9.02 2.93 -11.11
N ARG A 347 -8.76 2.13 -10.08
CA ARG A 347 -7.51 1.43 -9.83
C ARG A 347 -7.81 0.08 -9.20
N ASP A 348 -7.20 -0.96 -9.73
CA ASP A 348 -7.21 -2.31 -9.17
C ASP A 348 -5.81 -2.92 -9.32
N TYR A 349 -5.03 -2.83 -8.26
CA TYR A 349 -3.70 -3.44 -8.22
C TYR A 349 -3.75 -4.96 -8.06
N GLY A 350 -4.83 -5.51 -7.51
CA GLY A 350 -5.03 -6.95 -7.48
C GLY A 350 -5.11 -7.54 -8.88
N LYS A 351 -5.95 -6.95 -9.74
CA LYS A 351 -6.06 -7.36 -11.15
C LYS A 351 -4.75 -7.14 -11.89
N THR A 352 -4.10 -5.99 -11.70
CA THR A 352 -2.81 -5.70 -12.35
C THR A 352 -1.74 -6.72 -11.92
N ALA A 353 -1.67 -7.07 -10.63
CA ALA A 353 -0.75 -8.08 -10.11
C ALA A 353 -1.03 -9.47 -10.72
N ASP A 354 -2.31 -9.88 -10.80
CA ASP A 354 -2.69 -11.17 -11.39
C ASP A 354 -2.39 -11.24 -12.89
N ASP A 355 -2.74 -10.20 -13.64
CA ASP A 355 -2.47 -10.10 -15.09
C ASP A 355 -0.95 -10.14 -15.36
N LYS A 356 -0.14 -9.42 -14.57
CA LYS A 356 1.32 -9.43 -14.68
C LYS A 356 1.89 -10.79 -14.29
N ALA A 357 1.43 -11.39 -13.20
CA ALA A 357 1.86 -12.72 -12.79
C ALA A 357 1.57 -13.76 -13.88
N LYS A 358 0.36 -13.79 -14.43
CA LYS A 358 -0.02 -14.69 -15.53
C LYS A 358 0.83 -14.48 -16.78
N LEU A 359 1.06 -13.22 -17.16
CA LEU A 359 1.92 -12.89 -18.31
C LEU A 359 3.34 -13.41 -18.09
N LEU A 360 3.93 -13.14 -16.93
CA LEU A 360 5.31 -13.53 -16.64
C LEU A 360 5.45 -15.06 -16.49
N ILE A 361 4.48 -15.74 -15.87
CA ILE A 361 4.44 -17.21 -15.82
C ILE A 361 4.33 -17.80 -17.24
N SER A 362 3.51 -17.22 -18.11
CA SER A 362 3.44 -17.62 -19.53
C SER A 362 4.78 -17.43 -20.26
N LYS A 363 5.49 -16.31 -20.01
CA LYS A 363 6.83 -16.08 -20.56
C LYS A 363 7.87 -17.04 -20.01
N LEU A 364 7.80 -17.37 -18.70
CA LEU A 364 8.65 -18.36 -18.03
C LEU A 364 8.46 -19.74 -18.70
N LEU A 365 7.21 -20.16 -18.90
CA LEU A 365 6.88 -21.40 -19.58
C LEU A 365 7.39 -21.42 -21.01
N PHE A 366 7.17 -20.31 -21.76
CA PHE A 366 7.65 -20.18 -23.13
C PHE A 366 9.19 -20.27 -23.19
N ALA A 367 9.92 -19.57 -22.31
CA ALA A 367 11.38 -19.61 -22.25
C ALA A 367 11.87 -21.05 -21.96
N THR A 368 11.28 -21.73 -20.97
CA THR A 368 11.62 -23.11 -20.62
C THR A 368 11.38 -24.04 -21.80
N LEU A 369 10.22 -23.96 -22.45
CA LEU A 369 9.90 -24.79 -23.62
C LEU A 369 10.82 -24.51 -24.80
N SER A 370 11.17 -23.24 -25.07
CA SER A 370 12.10 -22.86 -26.13
C SER A 370 13.48 -23.48 -25.95
N VAL A 371 13.96 -23.46 -24.70
CA VAL A 371 15.25 -24.08 -24.37
C VAL A 371 15.18 -25.61 -24.51
N VAL A 372 14.15 -26.25 -23.99
CA VAL A 372 13.96 -27.70 -24.14
C VAL A 372 13.86 -28.09 -25.61
N ALA A 373 13.18 -27.27 -26.44
CA ALA A 373 13.11 -27.51 -27.89
C ALA A 373 14.46 -27.35 -28.56
N LEU A 374 15.27 -26.37 -28.18
CA LEU A 374 16.62 -26.18 -28.69
C LEU A 374 17.52 -27.40 -28.36
N VAL A 375 17.49 -27.84 -27.11
CA VAL A 375 18.24 -29.04 -26.66
C VAL A 375 17.74 -30.30 -27.38
N PHE A 376 16.43 -30.40 -27.64
CA PHE A 376 15.87 -31.50 -28.39
C PHE A 376 16.44 -31.58 -29.84
N VAL A 377 16.53 -30.44 -30.49
CA VAL A 377 17.12 -30.37 -31.86
C VAL A 377 18.60 -30.62 -31.86
N ALA A 378 19.35 -30.13 -30.87
CA ALA A 378 20.78 -30.21 -30.81
C ALA A 378 21.32 -31.58 -30.32
N LEU A 379 20.74 -32.11 -29.24
CA LEU A 379 21.24 -33.29 -28.52
C LEU A 379 20.29 -34.48 -28.56
N GLY A 380 19.00 -34.25 -28.74
CA GLY A 380 18.00 -35.31 -28.86
C GLY A 380 16.95 -35.30 -27.72
N ARG A 381 15.97 -36.21 -27.82
CA ARG A 381 14.78 -36.20 -26.94
C ARG A 381 15.09 -36.62 -25.49
N ARG A 382 16.06 -37.46 -25.27
CA ARG A 382 16.41 -37.93 -23.90
C ARG A 382 17.09 -36.83 -23.12
N GLU A 383 18.05 -36.20 -23.73
CA GLU A 383 18.82 -35.07 -23.20
C GLU A 383 17.90 -33.88 -22.91
N ALA A 384 17.01 -33.55 -23.85
CA ALA A 384 16.01 -32.51 -23.67
C ALA A 384 15.08 -32.78 -22.47
N ALA A 385 14.63 -34.01 -22.28
CA ALA A 385 13.81 -34.39 -21.13
C ALA A 385 14.54 -34.21 -19.80
N ILE A 386 15.84 -34.60 -19.75
CA ILE A 386 16.65 -34.44 -18.54
C ILE A 386 16.85 -32.98 -18.19
N VAL A 387 17.24 -32.16 -19.17
CA VAL A 387 17.41 -30.69 -18.97
C VAL A 387 16.09 -30.05 -18.53
N GLY A 388 14.97 -30.39 -19.20
CA GLY A 388 13.65 -29.88 -18.84
C GLY A 388 13.22 -30.22 -17.41
N ILE A 389 13.43 -31.46 -16.98
CA ILE A 389 13.16 -31.89 -15.59
C ILE A 389 14.07 -31.16 -14.61
N ALA A 390 15.35 -30.99 -14.90
CA ALA A 390 16.28 -30.27 -14.04
C ALA A 390 15.85 -28.82 -13.83
N VAL A 391 15.48 -28.12 -14.90
CA VAL A 391 14.98 -26.73 -14.83
C VAL A 391 13.70 -26.63 -14.00
N ILE A 392 12.73 -27.51 -14.25
CA ILE A 392 11.46 -27.51 -13.50
C ILE A 392 11.70 -27.76 -12.01
N LEU A 393 12.56 -28.72 -11.65
CA LEU A 393 12.87 -29.02 -10.25
C LEU A 393 13.58 -27.86 -9.56
N THR A 394 14.53 -27.23 -10.25
CA THR A 394 15.25 -26.07 -9.70
C THR A 394 14.30 -24.88 -9.50
N LEU A 395 13.45 -24.59 -10.47
CA LEU A 395 12.43 -23.53 -10.33
C LEU A 395 11.46 -23.84 -9.18
N ALA A 396 11.02 -25.09 -9.05
CA ALA A 396 10.14 -25.51 -7.96
C ALA A 396 10.80 -25.32 -6.59
N ALA A 397 12.05 -25.74 -6.45
CA ALA A 397 12.83 -25.55 -5.21
C ALA A 397 13.07 -24.07 -4.91
N THR A 398 13.36 -23.24 -5.92
CA THR A 398 13.56 -21.79 -5.78
C THR A 398 12.28 -21.10 -5.33
N LEU A 399 11.13 -21.45 -5.92
CA LEU A 399 9.83 -20.90 -5.53
C LEU A 399 9.47 -21.26 -4.09
N PHE A 400 9.74 -22.52 -3.68
CA PHE A 400 9.53 -22.93 -2.30
C PHE A 400 10.45 -22.18 -1.33
N ALA A 401 11.73 -22.05 -1.65
CA ALA A 401 12.68 -21.29 -0.84
C ALA A 401 12.25 -19.84 -0.73
N SER A 402 11.84 -19.22 -1.83
CA SER A 402 11.32 -17.83 -1.88
C SER A 402 10.13 -17.65 -0.94
N TRP A 403 9.15 -18.56 -0.99
CA TRP A 403 8.01 -18.56 -0.07
C TRP A 403 8.46 -18.73 1.40
N ALA A 404 9.36 -19.66 1.68
CA ALA A 404 9.84 -19.94 3.03
C ALA A 404 10.60 -18.75 3.66
N TRP A 405 11.23 -17.90 2.85
CA TRP A 405 11.84 -16.64 3.27
C TRP A 405 10.87 -15.46 3.32
N GLY A 406 9.59 -15.66 3.01
CA GLY A 406 8.56 -14.61 3.09
C GLY A 406 8.52 -13.68 1.88
N PHE A 407 9.13 -14.03 0.75
CA PHE A 407 9.01 -13.26 -0.47
C PHE A 407 7.65 -13.45 -1.14
N THR A 408 7.22 -12.43 -1.90
CA THR A 408 5.98 -12.44 -2.67
C THR A 408 6.24 -12.68 -4.17
N LEU A 409 5.23 -13.19 -4.88
CA LEU A 409 5.26 -13.27 -6.34
C LEU A 409 4.89 -11.88 -6.90
N ASN A 410 5.88 -11.16 -7.33
CA ASN A 410 5.75 -9.83 -7.92
C ASN A 410 6.52 -9.75 -9.24
N ARG A 411 6.42 -8.60 -9.93
CA ARG A 411 7.10 -8.43 -11.23
C ARG A 411 8.62 -8.60 -11.15
N VAL A 412 9.25 -8.20 -10.03
CA VAL A 412 10.71 -8.29 -9.87
C VAL A 412 11.15 -9.73 -9.65
N SER A 413 10.47 -10.45 -8.73
CA SER A 413 10.78 -11.86 -8.45
C SER A 413 10.56 -12.75 -9.67
N LEU A 414 9.47 -12.54 -10.42
CA LEU A 414 9.18 -13.30 -11.62
C LEU A 414 10.15 -12.97 -12.77
N PHE A 415 10.54 -11.70 -12.91
CA PHE A 415 11.56 -11.32 -13.89
C PHE A 415 12.92 -11.97 -13.55
N ALA A 416 13.32 -11.95 -12.28
CA ALA A 416 14.53 -12.63 -11.81
C ALA A 416 14.51 -14.13 -12.12
N LEU A 417 13.36 -14.79 -11.95
CA LEU A 417 13.19 -16.22 -12.30
C LEU A 417 13.35 -16.44 -13.82
N ILE A 418 12.78 -15.59 -14.67
CA ILE A 418 12.93 -15.70 -16.12
C ILE A 418 14.41 -15.53 -16.51
N PHE A 419 15.08 -14.53 -15.93
CA PHE A 419 16.49 -14.28 -16.20
C PHE A 419 17.38 -15.43 -15.75
N SER A 420 17.10 -16.00 -14.57
CA SER A 420 17.90 -17.12 -14.01
C SER A 420 17.78 -18.42 -14.81
N ILE A 421 16.70 -18.62 -15.59
CA ILE A 421 16.57 -19.81 -16.45
C ILE A 421 17.76 -19.93 -17.41
N GLY A 422 18.19 -18.83 -18.01
CA GLY A 422 19.33 -18.84 -18.92
C GLY A 422 20.58 -19.42 -18.27
N ILE A 423 20.88 -18.99 -17.05
CA ILE A 423 22.05 -19.45 -16.28
C ILE A 423 21.89 -20.92 -15.84
N LEU A 424 20.70 -21.28 -15.33
CA LEU A 424 20.41 -22.64 -14.85
C LEU A 424 20.48 -23.70 -15.96
N VAL A 425 20.08 -23.30 -17.16
CA VAL A 425 20.06 -24.19 -18.32
C VAL A 425 21.46 -24.47 -18.81
N ASP A 426 22.35 -23.47 -18.81
CA ASP A 426 23.72 -23.61 -19.28
C ASP A 426 24.46 -24.69 -18.46
N ASP A 427 24.36 -24.68 -17.16
CA ASP A 427 24.95 -25.68 -16.28
C ASP A 427 24.42 -27.10 -16.59
N ALA A 428 23.12 -27.24 -16.80
CA ALA A 428 22.51 -28.53 -17.14
C ALA A 428 22.93 -29.02 -18.53
N ILE A 429 23.02 -28.13 -19.52
CA ILE A 429 23.43 -28.45 -20.89
C ILE A 429 24.88 -28.96 -20.90
N VAL A 430 25.81 -28.23 -20.27
CA VAL A 430 27.24 -28.59 -20.21
C VAL A 430 27.44 -29.98 -19.64
N VAL A 431 26.75 -30.32 -18.55
CA VAL A 431 26.83 -31.64 -17.94
C VAL A 431 26.28 -32.74 -18.86
N VAL A 432 25.09 -32.49 -19.45
CA VAL A 432 24.42 -33.48 -20.32
C VAL A 432 25.21 -33.69 -21.62
N GLU A 433 25.71 -32.60 -22.22
CA GLU A 433 26.56 -32.66 -23.42
C GLU A 433 27.82 -33.44 -23.15
N ASN A 434 28.51 -33.22 -22.01
CA ASN A 434 29.74 -33.95 -21.68
C ASN A 434 29.46 -35.44 -21.44
N ILE A 435 28.35 -35.80 -20.81
CA ILE A 435 27.93 -37.20 -20.68
C ILE A 435 27.70 -37.80 -22.07
N HIS A 436 27.00 -37.08 -22.97
CA HIS A 436 26.78 -37.55 -24.36
C HIS A 436 28.08 -37.75 -25.11
N ARG A 437 29.04 -36.81 -25.00
CA ARG A 437 30.36 -36.92 -25.57
C ARG A 437 31.13 -38.18 -25.07
N HIS A 438 31.07 -38.43 -23.74
CA HIS A 438 31.71 -39.65 -23.17
C HIS A 438 31.06 -40.93 -23.65
N MET A 439 29.74 -40.95 -23.86
CA MET A 439 29.04 -42.10 -24.48
C MET A 439 29.51 -42.36 -25.89
N ALA A 440 29.72 -41.33 -26.68
CA ALA A 440 30.24 -41.46 -28.05
C ALA A 440 31.70 -41.95 -28.09
N LEU A 441 32.54 -41.49 -27.15
CA LEU A 441 33.95 -41.86 -27.07
C LEU A 441 34.18 -43.26 -26.52
N LYS A 442 33.28 -43.81 -25.69
CA LYS A 442 33.40 -45.13 -25.06
C LYS A 442 32.16 -45.99 -25.28
N PRO A 443 31.90 -46.41 -26.54
CA PRO A 443 30.72 -47.20 -26.86
C PRO A 443 30.77 -48.56 -26.12
N GLY A 444 29.62 -48.95 -25.53
CA GLY A 444 29.49 -50.21 -24.80
C GLY A 444 29.75 -50.15 -23.29
N VAL A 445 30.24 -49.02 -22.75
CA VAL A 445 30.39 -48.85 -21.30
C VAL A 445 29.03 -48.44 -20.69
N PRO A 446 28.59 -49.11 -19.60
CA PRO A 446 27.33 -48.72 -18.94
C PRO A 446 27.34 -47.28 -18.47
N LEU A 447 26.24 -46.56 -18.69
CA LEU A 447 26.04 -45.14 -18.33
C LEU A 447 26.40 -44.85 -16.87
N VAL A 448 26.03 -45.76 -15.96
CA VAL A 448 26.28 -45.61 -14.50
C VAL A 448 27.78 -45.50 -14.19
N GLN A 449 28.65 -46.09 -15.01
CA GLN A 449 30.09 -45.99 -14.85
C GLN A 449 30.71 -44.77 -15.51
N LEU A 450 30.08 -44.25 -16.56
CA LEU A 450 30.53 -43.05 -17.31
C LEU A 450 30.19 -41.73 -16.60
N ILE A 451 28.97 -41.65 -16.06
CA ILE A 451 28.44 -40.40 -15.49
C ILE A 451 29.37 -39.76 -14.46
N PRO A 452 29.89 -40.46 -13.42
CA PRO A 452 30.71 -39.80 -12.42
C PRO A 452 31.97 -39.13 -12.97
N GLY A 453 32.63 -39.77 -13.93
CA GLY A 453 33.83 -39.22 -14.59
C GLY A 453 33.50 -38.04 -15.52
N ALA A 454 32.40 -38.15 -16.29
CA ALA A 454 31.97 -37.07 -17.16
C ALA A 454 31.51 -35.82 -16.38
N VAL A 455 30.83 -36.03 -15.26
CA VAL A 455 30.41 -34.91 -14.38
C VAL A 455 31.62 -34.27 -13.69
N ASP A 456 32.62 -35.09 -13.30
CA ASP A 456 33.82 -34.59 -12.62
C ASP A 456 34.68 -33.69 -13.51
N GLU A 457 34.74 -34.01 -14.81
CA GLU A 457 35.52 -33.24 -15.79
C GLU A 457 35.03 -31.79 -15.91
N VAL A 458 33.73 -31.57 -15.95
CA VAL A 458 33.13 -30.23 -16.15
C VAL A 458 32.63 -29.56 -14.86
N GLY A 459 32.47 -30.34 -13.80
CA GLY A 459 31.85 -29.87 -12.57
C GLY A 459 32.64 -28.80 -11.81
N GLY A 460 33.99 -28.89 -11.83
CA GLY A 460 34.83 -27.85 -11.21
C GLY A 460 34.67 -26.48 -11.86
N PRO A 461 34.87 -26.35 -13.18
CA PRO A 461 34.63 -25.10 -13.90
C PRO A 461 33.20 -24.56 -13.76
N THR A 462 32.18 -25.43 -13.84
CA THR A 462 30.78 -25.05 -13.70
C THR A 462 30.47 -24.49 -12.33
N ILE A 463 30.92 -25.15 -11.25
CA ILE A 463 30.74 -24.65 -9.87
C ILE A 463 31.42 -23.29 -9.71
N LEU A 464 32.63 -23.11 -10.23
CA LEU A 464 33.35 -21.85 -10.13
C LEU A 464 32.61 -20.72 -10.89
N ALA A 465 32.12 -21.01 -12.10
CA ALA A 465 31.34 -20.06 -12.88
C ALA A 465 30.06 -19.62 -12.14
N THR A 466 29.30 -20.59 -11.59
CA THR A 466 28.08 -20.30 -10.82
C THR A 466 28.38 -19.50 -9.55
N LEU A 467 29.46 -19.84 -8.82
CA LEU A 467 29.89 -19.05 -7.64
C LEU A 467 30.29 -17.61 -8.01
N THR A 468 30.91 -17.42 -9.18
CA THR A 468 31.25 -16.08 -9.68
C THR A 468 30.00 -15.26 -9.95
N VAL A 469 28.98 -15.87 -10.56
CA VAL A 469 27.68 -15.19 -10.79
C VAL A 469 26.97 -14.85 -9.49
N ILE A 470 27.08 -15.72 -8.47
CA ILE A 470 26.48 -15.44 -7.14
C ILE A 470 27.21 -14.30 -6.42
N ALA A 471 28.52 -14.18 -6.63
CA ALA A 471 29.35 -13.16 -5.98
C ALA A 471 29.27 -11.77 -6.66
N ALA A 472 28.89 -11.73 -7.93
CA ALA A 472 28.71 -10.49 -8.70
C ALA A 472 27.32 -9.84 -8.46
#